data_4876fb632d7cdc0e8d7ae9beb885a35a
#
_entry.id   4876fb632d7cdc0e8d7ae9beb885a35a
#
_cell.length_a   1.000
_cell.length_b   1.000
_cell.length_c   1.000
_cell.angle_alpha   90.00
_cell.angle_beta   90.00
_cell.angle_gamma   90.00
#
_symmetry.space_group_name_H-M   'P 1'
#
loop_
_entity.id
_entity.type
_entity.pdbx_description
1 polymer ?
#
loop_
_entity_poly.entity_id
_entity_poly.type
_entity_poly.pdbx_seq_one_letter_code
_entity_poly.pdbx_strand_id
1 'polypeptide(L)'
;HSQIAAYFEAYVDHFGFRDRIAFRTTVERAERGADGVWRVALDTGEVRRYDAVVVANGHHWDPRWPDPPYPGAFDGVQMHAHDYVDNAPFAGRRVLVVGIGNSAMDIAVESSHVAARTILSSRRGAHIVPKYLFGRPADQIGVTRFTGAIPWAVRKHLMGLVHRIAVGRMEDYGLPRPDHRLGEAHPTISSDFLTRLAHGAIAYKPAIAALEGDHVRFVDGSREPVDHIVWCTGYKVTFPFFDEDFISAPDNDLPLFRRVFHPRWPDVFFVGLLQPLGAIMPLAEAQGRVLEREDIYR
;
A
#
# COMPACT_ATOMS: atom_id res chain seq x y z
N HIS A 1 11.53 10.14 4.70
CA HIS A 1 10.21 10.82 4.72
C HIS A 1 10.35 12.35 4.70
N SER A 2 11.27 12.93 5.50
CA SER A 2 11.46 14.39 5.62
C SER A 2 11.75 15.08 4.28
N GLN A 3 12.57 14.49 3.40
CA GLN A 3 12.87 15.04 2.08
C GLN A 3 11.63 15.09 1.17
N ILE A 4 10.74 14.10 1.25
CA ILE A 4 9.50 14.07 0.46
C ILE A 4 8.54 15.15 0.97
N ALA A 5 8.40 15.31 2.29
CA ALA A 5 7.61 16.36 2.87
C ALA A 5 8.12 17.75 2.46
N ALA A 6 9.43 17.98 2.57
CA ALA A 6 10.05 19.24 2.15
C ALA A 6 9.86 19.52 0.63
N TYR A 7 9.88 18.48 -0.20
CA TYR A 7 9.58 18.63 -1.62
C TYR A 7 8.13 19.12 -1.85
N PHE A 8 7.15 18.54 -1.18
CA PHE A 8 5.75 18.97 -1.33
C PHE A 8 5.53 20.39 -0.80
N GLU A 9 6.16 20.76 0.32
CA GLU A 9 6.11 22.13 0.82
C GLU A 9 6.67 23.12 -0.21
N ALA A 10 7.86 22.83 -0.73
CA ALA A 10 8.48 23.67 -1.78
C ALA A 10 7.64 23.72 -3.06
N TYR A 11 6.97 22.62 -3.44
CA TYR A 11 6.10 22.57 -4.60
C TYR A 11 4.89 23.51 -4.43
N VAL A 12 4.21 23.44 -3.29
CA VAL A 12 3.08 24.30 -2.98
C VAL A 12 3.47 25.78 -3.01
N ASP A 13 4.62 26.12 -2.42
CA ASP A 13 5.12 27.48 -2.37
C ASP A 13 5.54 27.99 -3.75
N HIS A 14 6.23 27.15 -4.54
CA HIS A 14 6.66 27.49 -5.91
C HIS A 14 5.48 27.82 -6.83
N PHE A 15 4.37 27.07 -6.74
CA PHE A 15 3.18 27.29 -7.56
C PHE A 15 2.16 28.23 -6.92
N GLY A 16 2.37 28.67 -5.68
CA GLY A 16 1.60 29.74 -5.04
C GLY A 16 0.13 29.43 -4.77
N PHE A 17 -0.21 28.17 -4.45
CA PHE A 17 -1.60 27.77 -4.18
C PHE A 17 -1.88 27.38 -2.72
N ARG A 18 -0.97 27.69 -1.79
CA ARG A 18 -1.12 27.36 -0.36
C ARG A 18 -2.42 27.89 0.22
N ASP A 19 -2.81 29.10 -0.13
CA ASP A 19 -4.03 29.75 0.35
C ASP A 19 -5.32 29.09 -0.15
N ARG A 20 -5.22 28.20 -1.13
CA ARG A 20 -6.35 27.41 -1.65
C ARG A 20 -6.52 26.08 -0.95
N ILE A 21 -5.60 25.70 -0.05
CA ILE A 21 -5.65 24.47 0.71
C ILE A 21 -6.34 24.74 2.06
N ALA A 22 -7.48 24.13 2.28
CA ALA A 22 -8.14 24.15 3.58
C ALA A 22 -7.52 23.03 4.46
N PHE A 23 -6.53 23.39 5.26
CA PHE A 23 -5.90 22.48 6.22
C PHE A 23 -6.82 22.16 7.39
N ARG A 24 -6.64 20.97 8.01
CA ARG A 24 -7.42 20.49 9.16
C ARG A 24 -8.93 20.58 8.92
N THR A 25 -9.33 20.20 7.72
CA THR A 25 -10.72 20.27 7.27
C THR A 25 -11.09 18.92 6.68
N THR A 26 -12.07 18.26 7.30
CA THR A 26 -12.55 16.95 6.87
C THR A 26 -13.81 17.11 6.02
N VAL A 27 -13.86 16.40 4.89
CA VAL A 27 -15.10 16.25 4.14
C VAL A 27 -15.92 15.13 4.78
N GLU A 28 -17.06 15.48 5.36
CA GLU A 28 -17.98 14.53 5.98
C GLU A 28 -18.93 13.91 4.97
N ARG A 29 -19.39 14.71 4.00
CA ARG A 29 -20.34 14.28 2.98
C ARG A 29 -20.14 15.02 1.67
N ALA A 30 -20.26 14.34 0.56
CA ALA A 30 -20.29 14.93 -0.77
C ALA A 30 -21.46 14.34 -1.55
N GLU A 31 -22.40 15.20 -1.95
CA GLU A 31 -23.63 14.82 -2.63
C GLU A 31 -23.81 15.65 -3.91
N ARG A 32 -24.29 14.99 -4.95
CA ARG A 32 -24.68 15.68 -6.19
C ARG A 32 -26.17 15.95 -6.18
N GLY A 33 -26.53 17.24 -6.19
CA GLY A 33 -27.94 17.65 -6.26
C GLY A 33 -28.58 17.38 -7.62
N ALA A 34 -29.90 17.42 -7.66
CA ALA A 34 -30.66 17.32 -8.90
C ALA A 34 -30.37 18.44 -9.88
N ASP A 35 -29.88 19.56 -9.37
CA ASP A 35 -29.41 20.76 -10.14
C ASP A 35 -28.03 20.56 -10.79
N GLY A 36 -27.40 19.36 -10.58
CA GLY A 36 -26.08 19.05 -11.09
C GLY A 36 -24.93 19.63 -10.26
N VAL A 37 -25.22 20.30 -9.16
CA VAL A 37 -24.20 20.94 -8.30
C VAL A 37 -23.81 20.02 -7.16
N TRP A 38 -22.52 19.86 -6.92
CA TRP A 38 -21.98 19.17 -5.78
C TRP A 38 -22.08 19.99 -4.50
N ARG A 39 -22.61 19.40 -3.44
CA ARG A 39 -22.65 19.93 -2.08
C ARG A 39 -21.69 19.16 -1.21
N VAL A 40 -20.66 19.83 -0.73
CA VAL A 40 -19.62 19.24 0.09
C VAL A 40 -19.73 19.77 1.51
N ALA A 41 -20.18 18.95 2.43
CA ALA A 41 -20.27 19.26 3.85
C ALA A 41 -18.93 18.98 4.55
N LEU A 42 -18.49 19.93 5.36
CA LEU A 42 -17.24 19.89 6.09
C LEU A 42 -17.49 19.73 7.60
N ASP A 43 -16.52 19.20 8.32
CA ASP A 43 -16.52 19.04 9.79
C ASP A 43 -16.67 20.38 10.55
N THR A 44 -16.46 21.50 9.88
CA THR A 44 -16.73 22.84 10.40
C THR A 44 -18.21 23.24 10.39
N GLY A 45 -19.09 22.41 9.80
CA GLY A 45 -20.50 22.72 9.55
C GLY A 45 -20.74 23.56 8.29
N GLU A 46 -19.70 23.95 7.58
CA GLU A 46 -19.81 24.66 6.30
C GLU A 46 -20.23 23.70 5.18
N VAL A 47 -21.11 24.15 4.28
CA VAL A 47 -21.45 23.44 3.05
C VAL A 47 -20.98 24.26 1.85
N ARG A 48 -20.07 23.73 1.08
CA ARG A 48 -19.55 24.36 -0.14
C ARG A 48 -20.20 23.76 -1.38
N ARG A 49 -20.30 24.59 -2.43
CA ARG A 49 -20.88 24.18 -3.71
C ARG A 49 -19.82 24.19 -4.80
N TYR A 50 -19.81 23.12 -5.61
CA TYR A 50 -18.85 22.92 -6.69
C TYR A 50 -19.52 22.34 -7.92
N ASP A 51 -18.97 22.65 -9.10
CA ASP A 51 -19.41 22.10 -10.38
C ASP A 51 -18.84 20.69 -10.60
N ALA A 52 -17.68 20.40 -10.00
CA ALA A 52 -17.06 19.10 -10.08
C ALA A 52 -16.27 18.78 -8.81
N VAL A 53 -16.01 17.48 -8.57
CA VAL A 53 -15.20 16.98 -7.44
C VAL A 53 -14.08 16.09 -7.95
N VAL A 54 -12.86 16.36 -7.49
CA VAL A 54 -11.70 15.49 -7.71
C VAL A 54 -11.33 14.82 -6.40
N VAL A 55 -11.49 13.50 -6.35
CA VAL A 55 -11.18 12.67 -5.18
C VAL A 55 -9.73 12.22 -5.25
N ALA A 56 -8.91 12.66 -4.30
CA ALA A 56 -7.49 12.34 -4.20
C ALA A 56 -7.10 11.91 -2.78
N ASN A 57 -8.03 11.26 -2.05
CA ASN A 57 -7.87 10.87 -0.65
C ASN A 57 -6.89 9.72 -0.42
N GLY A 58 -6.36 9.10 -1.48
CA GLY A 58 -5.51 7.91 -1.39
C GLY A 58 -6.30 6.65 -0.98
N HIS A 59 -5.56 5.57 -0.65
CA HIS A 59 -6.15 4.28 -0.31
C HIS A 59 -5.46 3.58 0.87
N HIS A 60 -4.62 4.27 1.64
CA HIS A 60 -3.92 3.73 2.81
C HIS A 60 -4.44 4.30 4.14
N TRP A 61 -5.75 4.50 4.26
CA TRP A 61 -6.34 5.11 5.44
C TRP A 61 -7.41 4.25 6.13
N ASP A 62 -7.96 3.21 5.44
CA ASP A 62 -8.92 2.26 5.99
C ASP A 62 -8.26 0.89 6.18
N PRO A 63 -7.79 0.53 7.38
CA PRO A 63 -7.07 -0.71 7.65
C PRO A 63 -7.91 -1.94 7.40
N ARG A 64 -7.35 -2.94 6.71
CA ARG A 64 -7.98 -4.25 6.54
C ARG A 64 -7.51 -5.19 7.64
N TRP A 65 -8.33 -5.38 8.65
CA TRP A 65 -8.10 -6.39 9.66
C TRP A 65 -8.40 -7.80 9.13
N PRO A 66 -7.87 -8.86 9.79
CA PRO A 66 -8.24 -10.23 9.45
C PRO A 66 -9.75 -10.46 9.56
N ASP A 67 -10.36 -10.93 8.47
CA ASP A 67 -11.78 -11.28 8.41
C ASP A 67 -11.93 -12.60 7.64
N PRO A 68 -12.47 -13.69 8.28
CA PRO A 68 -12.82 -13.75 9.70
C PRO A 68 -11.60 -13.60 10.62
N PRO A 69 -11.79 -13.19 11.88
CA PRO A 69 -10.69 -13.11 12.86
C PRO A 69 -10.13 -14.52 13.13
N TYR A 70 -8.84 -14.56 13.49
CA TYR A 70 -8.21 -15.82 13.85
C TYR A 70 -8.84 -16.43 15.11
N PRO A 71 -8.98 -17.77 15.19
CA PRO A 71 -9.51 -18.44 16.38
C PRO A 71 -8.66 -18.14 17.62
N GLY A 72 -9.34 -18.05 18.78
CA GLY A 72 -8.71 -17.84 20.09
C GLY A 72 -8.60 -16.37 20.48
N ALA A 73 -7.75 -16.09 21.46
CA ALA A 73 -7.50 -14.75 21.98
C ALA A 73 -6.00 -14.50 22.11
N PHE A 74 -5.59 -13.24 22.04
CA PHE A 74 -4.21 -12.82 22.22
C PHE A 74 -4.13 -11.79 23.36
N ASP A 75 -3.26 -12.06 24.32
CA ASP A 75 -3.12 -11.25 25.53
C ASP A 75 -2.16 -10.06 25.35
N GLY A 76 -1.37 -10.07 24.27
CA GLY A 76 -0.41 -9.00 23.96
C GLY A 76 -1.04 -7.84 23.19
N VAL A 77 -0.17 -6.98 22.67
CA VAL A 77 -0.60 -5.80 21.89
C VAL A 77 -0.81 -6.17 20.42
N GLN A 78 -1.93 -5.75 19.88
CA GLN A 78 -2.22 -5.84 18.45
C GLN A 78 -2.35 -4.45 17.85
N MET A 79 -1.68 -4.22 16.72
CA MET A 79 -1.78 -2.98 15.95
C MET A 79 -1.82 -3.27 14.46
N HIS A 80 -2.42 -2.38 13.68
CA HIS A 80 -2.28 -2.42 12.24
C HIS A 80 -1.06 -1.62 11.78
N ALA A 81 -0.47 -1.97 10.64
CA ALA A 81 0.64 -1.21 10.05
C ALA A 81 0.29 0.27 9.78
N HIS A 82 -1.00 0.62 9.74
CA HIS A 82 -1.49 1.99 9.65
C HIS A 82 -1.06 2.85 10.85
N ASP A 83 -1.06 2.26 12.03
CA ASP A 83 -0.75 2.95 13.29
C ASP A 83 0.75 2.90 13.64
N TYR A 84 1.55 2.24 12.81
CA TYR A 84 2.99 2.13 13.02
C TYR A 84 3.69 3.46 12.70
N VAL A 85 4.38 4.01 13.68
CA VAL A 85 5.16 5.24 13.57
C VAL A 85 6.66 4.95 13.57
N ASP A 86 7.12 4.17 14.55
CA ASP A 86 8.52 3.77 14.71
C ASP A 86 8.66 2.44 15.47
N ASN A 87 9.89 1.96 15.61
CA ASN A 87 10.18 0.68 16.25
C ASN A 87 10.42 0.79 17.78
N ALA A 88 10.30 1.95 18.39
CA ALA A 88 10.58 2.13 19.82
C ALA A 88 9.73 1.22 20.74
N PRO A 89 8.42 1.00 20.48
CA PRO A 89 7.60 0.08 21.28
C PRO A 89 8.06 -1.37 21.25
N PHE A 90 8.89 -1.75 20.27
CA PHE A 90 9.33 -3.12 20.07
C PHE A 90 10.65 -3.45 20.75
N ALA A 91 11.29 -2.48 21.40
CA ALA A 91 12.57 -2.68 22.09
C ALA A 91 12.50 -3.82 23.12
N GLY A 92 13.31 -4.87 22.92
CA GLY A 92 13.36 -6.06 23.79
C GLY A 92 12.11 -6.94 23.74
N ARG A 93 11.16 -6.72 22.81
CA ARG A 93 9.90 -7.47 22.67
C ARG A 93 10.01 -8.56 21.61
N ARG A 94 9.09 -9.55 21.67
CA ARG A 94 8.88 -10.57 20.65
C ARG A 94 7.80 -10.07 19.70
N VAL A 95 8.17 -9.74 18.48
CA VAL A 95 7.29 -9.07 17.50
C VAL A 95 6.95 -10.04 16.38
N LEU A 96 5.67 -10.24 16.12
CA LEU A 96 5.14 -10.95 14.97
C LEU A 96 4.58 -9.95 13.96
N VAL A 97 5.19 -9.89 12.78
CA VAL A 97 4.71 -9.10 11.64
C VAL A 97 3.94 -10.01 10.69
N VAL A 98 2.67 -9.71 10.43
CA VAL A 98 1.78 -10.55 9.63
C VAL A 98 1.54 -9.92 8.26
N GLY A 99 2.06 -10.55 7.23
CA GLY A 99 1.99 -10.09 5.84
C GLY A 99 3.30 -10.30 5.11
N ILE A 100 3.31 -10.03 3.81
CA ILE A 100 4.51 -10.15 2.96
C ILE A 100 4.63 -8.99 1.95
N GLY A 101 3.83 -7.94 2.10
CA GLY A 101 3.89 -6.70 1.31
C GLY A 101 4.97 -5.73 1.83
N ASN A 102 5.07 -4.57 1.18
CA ASN A 102 6.10 -3.56 1.50
C ASN A 102 6.11 -3.15 2.98
N SER A 103 4.94 -2.85 3.56
CA SER A 103 4.84 -2.50 4.99
C SER A 103 5.37 -3.61 5.89
N ALA A 104 5.07 -4.88 5.58
CA ALA A 104 5.57 -6.01 6.36
C ALA A 104 7.09 -6.11 6.30
N MET A 105 7.69 -5.89 5.12
CA MET A 105 9.14 -5.94 4.96
C MET A 105 9.82 -4.81 5.73
N ASP A 106 9.34 -3.57 5.59
CA ASP A 106 9.94 -2.42 6.25
C ASP A 106 9.82 -2.55 7.78
N ILE A 107 8.62 -2.89 8.31
CA ILE A 107 8.39 -3.05 9.75
C ILE A 107 9.18 -4.23 10.31
N ALA A 108 9.27 -5.37 9.60
CA ALA A 108 10.07 -6.50 10.07
C ALA A 108 11.56 -6.17 10.12
N VAL A 109 12.09 -5.45 9.12
CA VAL A 109 13.48 -4.98 9.11
C VAL A 109 13.71 -4.02 10.28
N GLU A 110 12.90 -3.00 10.45
CA GLU A 110 13.04 -2.02 11.53
C GLU A 110 12.90 -2.66 12.91
N SER A 111 11.91 -3.53 13.09
CA SER A 111 11.73 -4.29 14.35
C SER A 111 12.95 -5.13 14.69
N SER A 112 13.57 -5.77 13.70
CA SER A 112 14.73 -6.65 13.91
C SER A 112 15.99 -5.93 14.39
N HIS A 113 16.00 -4.61 14.45
CA HIS A 113 17.10 -3.84 15.04
C HIS A 113 17.00 -3.69 16.56
N VAL A 114 15.78 -3.75 17.11
CA VAL A 114 15.53 -3.43 18.53
C VAL A 114 14.78 -4.53 19.28
N ALA A 115 14.04 -5.37 18.58
CA ALA A 115 13.28 -6.46 19.19
C ALA A 115 14.17 -7.59 19.69
N ALA A 116 13.76 -8.27 20.76
CA ALA A 116 14.40 -9.50 21.19
C ALA A 116 14.23 -10.64 20.17
N ARG A 117 13.11 -10.67 19.47
CA ARG A 117 12.83 -11.60 18.38
C ARG A 117 11.85 -10.98 17.39
N THR A 118 12.15 -11.06 16.11
CA THR A 118 11.24 -10.66 15.03
C THR A 118 10.84 -11.87 14.20
N ILE A 119 9.56 -12.07 14.03
CA ILE A 119 8.96 -13.14 13.24
C ILE A 119 8.13 -12.52 12.14
N LEU A 120 8.30 -12.99 10.89
CA LEU A 120 7.40 -12.67 9.79
C LEU A 120 6.51 -13.89 9.52
N SER A 121 5.21 -13.67 9.40
CA SER A 121 4.24 -14.72 9.00
C SER A 121 3.47 -14.31 7.76
N SER A 122 3.32 -15.24 6.82
CA SER A 122 2.51 -14.98 5.63
C SER A 122 1.76 -16.23 5.15
N ARG A 123 0.64 -16.01 4.46
CA ARG A 123 -0.15 -17.08 3.83
C ARG A 123 0.38 -17.49 2.46
N ARG A 124 1.08 -16.58 1.78
CA ARG A 124 1.55 -16.73 0.39
C ARG A 124 3.01 -16.31 0.29
N GLY A 125 3.68 -16.72 -0.77
CA GLY A 125 4.95 -16.16 -1.16
C GLY A 125 4.81 -14.86 -1.94
N ALA A 126 5.88 -14.07 -1.96
CA ALA A 126 5.99 -12.89 -2.81
C ALA A 126 7.37 -12.81 -3.45
N HIS A 127 7.46 -12.16 -4.60
CA HIS A 127 8.75 -11.80 -5.19
C HIS A 127 9.31 -10.58 -4.46
N ILE A 128 10.44 -10.76 -3.78
CA ILE A 128 11.13 -9.67 -3.09
C ILE A 128 12.18 -9.09 -4.02
N VAL A 129 12.02 -7.82 -4.37
CA VAL A 129 12.89 -7.11 -5.31
C VAL A 129 13.75 -6.11 -4.53
N PRO A 130 15.07 -6.09 -4.70
CA PRO A 130 15.92 -5.06 -4.10
C PRO A 130 15.56 -3.66 -4.61
N LYS A 131 15.72 -2.64 -3.75
CA LYS A 131 15.53 -1.23 -4.14
C LYS A 131 16.49 -0.80 -5.27
N TYR A 132 17.68 -1.40 -5.31
CA TYR A 132 18.70 -1.15 -6.32
C TYR A 132 19.11 -2.47 -6.98
N LEU A 133 19.20 -2.46 -8.30
CA LEU A 133 19.75 -3.52 -9.12
C LEU A 133 20.83 -2.91 -10.03
N PHE A 134 22.01 -3.53 -10.07
CA PHE A 134 23.13 -3.06 -10.90
C PHE A 134 23.48 -1.57 -10.67
N GLY A 135 23.37 -1.10 -9.42
CA GLY A 135 23.67 0.28 -9.03
C GLY A 135 22.60 1.32 -9.43
N ARG A 136 21.45 0.89 -9.95
CA ARG A 136 20.33 1.77 -10.32
C ARG A 136 19.06 1.41 -9.55
N PRO A 137 18.19 2.38 -9.25
CA PRO A 137 16.86 2.09 -8.69
C PRO A 137 16.11 1.10 -9.59
N ALA A 138 15.50 0.07 -8.97
CA ALA A 138 14.88 -1.03 -9.71
C ALA A 138 13.71 -0.57 -10.60
N ASP A 139 12.99 0.46 -10.19
CA ASP A 139 11.89 1.06 -10.94
C ASP A 139 12.37 1.79 -12.22
N GLN A 140 13.63 2.26 -12.26
CA GLN A 140 14.21 2.94 -13.40
C GLN A 140 14.79 1.99 -14.46
N ILE A 141 15.14 0.76 -14.09
CA ILE A 141 15.74 -0.22 -15.00
C ILE A 141 14.77 -0.64 -16.11
N GLY A 142 13.48 -0.70 -15.78
CA GLY A 142 12.43 -1.16 -16.68
C GLY A 142 11.74 -0.08 -17.52
N VAL A 143 12.07 1.20 -17.36
CA VAL A 143 11.34 2.34 -17.95
C VAL A 143 12.20 3.09 -18.97
N THR A 144 12.60 2.42 -20.02
CA THR A 144 13.27 3.05 -21.17
C THR A 144 12.36 2.97 -22.40
N ARG A 145 12.59 3.87 -23.38
CA ARG A 145 11.87 3.81 -24.67
C ARG A 145 12.04 2.45 -25.36
N PHE A 146 13.19 1.82 -25.22
CA PHE A 146 13.47 0.48 -25.77
C PHE A 146 12.69 -0.62 -25.04
N THR A 147 12.66 -0.58 -23.73
CA THR A 147 11.89 -1.58 -22.95
C THR A 147 10.40 -1.39 -23.11
N GLY A 148 9.92 -0.17 -23.38
CA GLY A 148 8.51 0.12 -23.68
C GLY A 148 8.04 -0.48 -25.00
N ALA A 149 8.93 -0.70 -25.97
CA ALA A 149 8.62 -1.34 -27.25
C ALA A 149 8.53 -2.86 -27.17
N ILE A 150 9.03 -3.48 -26.09
CA ILE A 150 8.99 -4.93 -25.89
C ILE A 150 7.58 -5.34 -25.44
N PRO A 151 6.92 -6.33 -26.10
CA PRO A 151 5.63 -6.84 -25.67
C PRO A 151 5.66 -7.27 -24.20
N TRP A 152 4.62 -6.94 -23.45
CA TRP A 152 4.54 -7.18 -22.01
C TRP A 152 4.81 -8.65 -21.62
N ALA A 153 4.31 -9.59 -22.42
CA ALA A 153 4.54 -11.03 -22.19
C ALA A 153 6.04 -11.39 -22.17
N VAL A 154 6.82 -10.86 -23.13
CA VAL A 154 8.28 -11.08 -23.20
C VAL A 154 8.99 -10.38 -22.05
N ARG A 155 8.59 -9.13 -21.77
CA ARG A 155 9.15 -8.32 -20.69
C ARG A 155 9.00 -8.97 -19.32
N LYS A 156 7.83 -9.57 -19.01
CA LYS A 156 7.62 -10.33 -17.77
C LYS A 156 8.64 -11.47 -17.60
N HIS A 157 8.89 -12.21 -18.65
CA HIS A 157 9.83 -13.34 -18.62
C HIS A 157 11.27 -12.87 -18.39
N LEU A 158 11.67 -11.79 -19.08
CA LEU A 158 12.99 -11.19 -18.89
C LEU A 158 13.17 -10.64 -17.47
N MET A 159 12.17 -9.96 -16.92
CA MET A 159 12.19 -9.49 -15.54
C MET A 159 12.33 -10.64 -14.55
N GLY A 160 11.59 -11.73 -14.76
CA GLY A 160 11.69 -12.93 -13.92
C GLY A 160 13.07 -13.59 -13.99
N LEU A 161 13.69 -13.65 -15.19
CA LEU A 161 15.04 -14.18 -15.36
C LEU A 161 16.09 -13.28 -14.67
N VAL A 162 16.02 -11.96 -14.87
CA VAL A 162 16.91 -11.00 -14.20
C VAL A 162 16.79 -11.10 -12.69
N HIS A 163 15.58 -11.15 -12.17
CA HIS A 163 15.32 -11.32 -10.74
C HIS A 163 15.95 -12.62 -10.22
N ARG A 164 15.74 -13.73 -10.93
CA ARG A 164 16.29 -15.05 -10.55
C ARG A 164 17.82 -15.08 -10.53
N ILE A 165 18.47 -14.36 -11.46
CA ILE A 165 19.95 -14.26 -11.51
C ILE A 165 20.47 -13.32 -10.40
N ALA A 166 19.78 -12.21 -10.16
CA ALA A 166 20.25 -11.19 -9.22
C ALA A 166 19.92 -11.48 -7.76
N VAL A 167 18.80 -12.18 -7.50
CA VAL A 167 18.27 -12.42 -6.15
C VAL A 167 18.26 -13.91 -5.80
N GLY A 168 18.02 -14.80 -6.75
CA GLY A 168 17.81 -16.21 -6.52
C GLY A 168 16.33 -16.57 -6.40
N ARG A 169 16.05 -17.75 -5.84
CA ARG A 169 14.69 -18.23 -5.57
C ARG A 169 14.31 -17.90 -4.14
N MET A 170 13.06 -17.59 -3.90
CA MET A 170 12.57 -17.29 -2.55
C MET A 170 12.68 -18.49 -1.62
N GLU A 171 12.52 -19.70 -2.17
CA GLU A 171 12.67 -20.96 -1.44
C GLU A 171 14.09 -21.18 -0.89
N ASP A 172 15.11 -20.61 -1.55
CA ASP A 172 16.50 -20.69 -1.09
C ASP A 172 16.74 -19.89 0.20
N TYR A 173 15.83 -18.93 0.51
CA TYR A 173 15.80 -18.17 1.76
C TYR A 173 14.83 -18.76 2.80
N GLY A 174 14.22 -19.91 2.56
CA GLY A 174 13.22 -20.52 3.44
C GLY A 174 11.84 -19.87 3.37
N LEU A 175 11.57 -19.05 2.35
CA LEU A 175 10.27 -18.45 2.09
C LEU A 175 9.42 -19.34 1.18
N PRO A 176 8.08 -19.25 1.23
CA PRO A 176 7.24 -19.99 0.30
C PRO A 176 7.42 -19.48 -1.11
N ARG A 177 7.28 -20.39 -2.06
CA ARG A 177 7.29 -20.04 -3.49
C ARG A 177 6.15 -19.07 -3.79
N PRO A 178 6.39 -17.95 -4.51
CA PRO A 178 5.34 -17.10 -5.01
C PRO A 178 4.37 -17.88 -5.93
N ASP A 179 3.07 -17.65 -5.76
CA ASP A 179 1.99 -18.29 -6.53
C ASP A 179 1.68 -17.56 -7.86
N HIS A 180 2.41 -16.50 -8.15
CA HIS A 180 2.28 -15.65 -9.33
C HIS A 180 3.64 -15.36 -9.95
N ARG A 181 3.65 -14.86 -11.19
CA ARG A 181 4.88 -14.42 -11.87
C ARG A 181 5.20 -12.98 -11.50
N LEU A 182 6.49 -12.63 -11.56
CA LEU A 182 6.91 -11.25 -11.37
C LEU A 182 6.22 -10.33 -12.39
N GLY A 183 5.58 -9.25 -11.90
CA GLY A 183 4.80 -8.32 -12.71
C GLY A 183 3.32 -8.68 -12.87
N GLU A 184 2.83 -9.78 -12.30
CA GLU A 184 1.40 -10.09 -12.23
C GLU A 184 0.73 -9.57 -10.95
N ALA A 185 1.54 -9.32 -9.93
CA ALA A 185 1.13 -8.64 -8.71
C ALA A 185 2.13 -7.51 -8.40
N HIS A 186 1.75 -6.61 -7.50
CA HIS A 186 2.65 -5.55 -7.05
C HIS A 186 3.87 -6.18 -6.36
N PRO A 187 5.10 -5.87 -6.80
CA PRO A 187 6.30 -6.45 -6.21
C PRO A 187 6.50 -5.97 -4.78
N THR A 188 7.01 -6.85 -3.93
CA THR A 188 7.49 -6.47 -2.60
C THR A 188 8.92 -5.97 -2.72
N ILE A 189 9.18 -4.74 -2.29
CA ILE A 189 10.48 -4.07 -2.47
C ILE A 189 11.17 -3.99 -1.11
N SER A 190 12.32 -4.66 -0.99
CA SER A 190 13.18 -4.54 0.19
C SER A 190 14.61 -4.90 -0.15
N SER A 191 15.58 -4.09 0.29
CA SER A 191 17.01 -4.39 0.14
C SER A 191 17.56 -5.22 1.29
N ASP A 192 17.02 -5.05 2.50
CA ASP A 192 17.63 -5.56 3.73
C ASP A 192 16.96 -6.84 4.26
N PHE A 193 15.69 -7.06 3.88
CA PHE A 193 14.90 -8.16 4.44
C PHE A 193 15.53 -9.54 4.21
N LEU A 194 15.92 -9.87 2.98
CA LEU A 194 16.51 -11.16 2.66
C LEU A 194 17.84 -11.38 3.39
N THR A 195 18.65 -10.35 3.54
CA THR A 195 19.90 -10.40 4.30
C THR A 195 19.63 -10.68 5.77
N ARG A 196 18.67 -9.99 6.39
CA ARG A 196 18.30 -10.17 7.79
C ARG A 196 17.66 -11.54 8.05
N LEU A 197 16.87 -12.03 7.11
CA LEU A 197 16.30 -13.37 7.16
C LEU A 197 17.42 -14.44 7.10
N ALA A 198 18.34 -14.30 6.14
CA ALA A 198 19.47 -15.23 5.99
C ALA A 198 20.41 -15.25 7.21
N HIS A 199 20.56 -14.13 7.90
CA HIS A 199 21.36 -14.03 9.14
C HIS A 199 20.57 -14.41 10.41
N GLY A 200 19.30 -14.81 10.30
CA GLY A 200 18.48 -15.21 11.43
C GLY A 200 17.97 -14.08 12.33
N ALA A 201 18.17 -12.81 11.93
CA ALA A 201 17.64 -11.66 12.64
C ALA A 201 16.09 -11.54 12.49
N ILE A 202 15.55 -12.11 11.44
CA ILE A 202 14.13 -12.31 11.20
C ILE A 202 13.89 -13.80 10.99
N ALA A 203 12.92 -14.38 11.71
CA ALA A 203 12.45 -15.74 11.48
C ALA A 203 11.20 -15.74 10.60
N TYR A 204 11.09 -16.70 9.69
CA TYR A 204 9.86 -16.89 8.93
C TYR A 204 8.98 -17.97 9.56
N LYS A 205 7.67 -17.77 9.58
CA LYS A 205 6.63 -18.75 9.93
C LYS A 205 5.50 -18.72 8.87
N PRO A 206 4.86 -19.86 8.63
CA PRO A 206 3.70 -19.91 7.74
C PRO A 206 2.50 -19.19 8.36
N ALA A 207 1.32 -19.35 7.77
CA ALA A 207 0.10 -18.70 8.23
C ALA A 207 -0.22 -19.02 9.71
N ILE A 208 -0.85 -18.05 10.39
CA ILE A 208 -1.39 -18.24 11.73
C ILE A 208 -2.55 -19.25 11.66
N ALA A 209 -2.59 -20.18 12.60
CA ALA A 209 -3.69 -21.11 12.81
C ALA A 209 -4.61 -20.66 13.96
N ALA A 210 -4.03 -20.17 15.07
CA ALA A 210 -4.79 -19.67 16.22
C ALA A 210 -3.95 -18.73 17.08
N LEU A 211 -4.63 -17.92 17.86
CA LEU A 211 -4.09 -17.06 18.92
C LEU A 211 -4.31 -17.77 20.26
N GLU A 212 -3.27 -17.98 21.05
CA GLU A 212 -3.30 -18.82 22.26
C GLU A 212 -2.69 -18.08 23.45
N GLY A 213 -3.33 -16.99 23.87
CA GLY A 213 -2.85 -16.15 24.98
C GLY A 213 -1.58 -15.38 24.62
N ASP A 214 -0.48 -15.69 25.24
CA ASP A 214 0.85 -15.12 24.98
C ASP A 214 1.62 -15.83 23.85
N HIS A 215 0.99 -16.80 23.16
CA HIS A 215 1.56 -17.55 22.05
C HIS A 215 0.71 -17.43 20.79
N VAL A 216 1.37 -17.60 19.66
CA VAL A 216 0.72 -17.78 18.35
C VAL A 216 1.06 -19.17 17.82
N ARG A 217 0.03 -19.92 17.42
CA ARG A 217 0.19 -21.21 16.76
C ARG A 217 0.05 -21.05 15.26
N PHE A 218 0.96 -21.66 14.51
CA PHE A 218 1.00 -21.62 13.05
C PHE A 218 0.45 -22.93 12.44
N VAL A 219 0.15 -22.88 11.13
CA VAL A 219 -0.44 -24.04 10.41
C VAL A 219 0.49 -25.25 10.31
N ASP A 220 1.80 -25.07 10.50
CA ASP A 220 2.78 -26.15 10.60
C ASP A 220 2.82 -26.82 11.99
N GLY A 221 1.94 -26.38 12.91
CA GLY A 221 1.87 -26.86 14.28
C GLY A 221 2.85 -26.20 15.24
N SER A 222 3.80 -25.40 14.76
CA SER A 222 4.74 -24.67 15.62
C SER A 222 4.03 -23.59 16.44
N ARG A 223 4.59 -23.28 17.63
CA ARG A 223 4.09 -22.22 18.52
C ARG A 223 5.25 -21.29 18.86
N GLU A 224 4.98 -20.00 18.86
CA GLU A 224 5.96 -18.98 19.24
C GLU A 224 5.36 -18.03 20.27
N PRO A 225 6.11 -17.69 21.31
CA PRO A 225 5.70 -16.65 22.24
C PRO A 225 5.84 -15.27 21.57
N VAL A 226 4.81 -14.43 21.71
CA VAL A 226 4.69 -13.12 21.05
C VAL A 226 4.17 -12.09 22.02
N ASP A 227 4.75 -10.90 22.00
CA ASP A 227 4.29 -9.74 22.81
C ASP A 227 3.49 -8.75 21.97
N HIS A 228 3.86 -8.60 20.68
CA HIS A 228 3.22 -7.66 19.74
C HIS A 228 2.90 -8.35 18.42
N ILE A 229 1.69 -8.15 17.92
CA ILE A 229 1.31 -8.52 16.55
C ILE A 229 1.10 -7.23 15.75
N VAL A 230 1.79 -7.12 14.61
CA VAL A 230 1.59 -6.03 13.65
C VAL A 230 0.92 -6.59 12.39
N TRP A 231 -0.31 -6.19 12.17
CA TRP A 231 -1.11 -6.62 11.03
C TRP A 231 -0.76 -5.78 9.79
N CYS A 232 0.02 -6.34 8.88
CA CYS A 232 0.35 -5.76 7.57
C CYS A 232 -0.55 -6.38 6.49
N THR A 233 -1.85 -6.39 6.74
CA THR A 233 -2.86 -7.10 5.95
C THR A 233 -3.48 -6.24 4.85
N GLY A 234 -2.94 -5.03 4.66
CA GLY A 234 -3.35 -4.10 3.61
C GLY A 234 -4.51 -3.19 4.01
N TYR A 235 -5.15 -2.59 3.02
CA TYR A 235 -6.17 -1.56 3.21
C TYR A 235 -7.38 -1.84 2.33
N LYS A 236 -8.50 -1.26 2.73
CA LYS A 236 -9.70 -1.17 1.89
C LYS A 236 -9.69 0.15 1.15
N VAL A 237 -10.22 0.16 -0.06
CA VAL A 237 -10.48 1.39 -0.81
C VAL A 237 -11.90 1.82 -0.53
N THR A 238 -12.07 2.83 0.29
CA THR A 238 -13.38 3.32 0.74
C THR A 238 -13.50 4.83 0.58
N PHE A 239 -14.72 5.32 0.49
CA PHE A 239 -15.06 6.73 0.31
C PHE A 239 -16.21 7.09 1.26
N PRO A 240 -15.95 7.28 2.56
CA PRO A 240 -16.97 7.43 3.59
C PRO A 240 -17.80 8.71 3.47
N PHE A 241 -17.35 9.65 2.66
CA PHE A 241 -18.06 10.89 2.36
C PHE A 241 -19.06 10.78 1.18
N PHE A 242 -19.11 9.62 0.51
CA PHE A 242 -20.15 9.30 -0.47
C PHE A 242 -21.14 8.30 0.11
N ASP A 243 -22.38 8.31 -0.41
CA ASP A 243 -23.33 7.25 -0.15
C ASP A 243 -22.81 5.90 -0.69
N GLU A 244 -23.11 4.79 -0.02
CA GLU A 244 -22.61 3.44 -0.37
C GLU A 244 -22.96 3.05 -1.81
N ASP A 245 -24.13 3.49 -2.31
CA ASP A 245 -24.60 3.22 -3.67
C ASP A 245 -23.89 4.07 -4.73
N PHE A 246 -23.15 5.10 -4.33
CA PHE A 246 -22.45 5.98 -5.25
C PHE A 246 -21.24 5.29 -5.88
N ILE A 247 -20.39 4.72 -5.04
CA ILE A 247 -19.23 3.93 -5.46
C ILE A 247 -18.87 2.91 -4.37
N SER A 248 -18.66 1.67 -4.79
CA SER A 248 -18.25 0.58 -3.91
C SER A 248 -17.09 -0.18 -4.53
N ALA A 249 -16.14 -0.60 -3.69
CA ALA A 249 -14.97 -1.37 -4.09
C ALA A 249 -14.67 -2.48 -3.07
N PRO A 250 -15.56 -3.51 -2.94
CA PRO A 250 -15.48 -4.50 -1.86
C PRO A 250 -14.14 -5.23 -1.81
N ASP A 251 -13.57 -5.57 -2.97
CA ASP A 251 -12.27 -6.24 -3.11
C ASP A 251 -11.18 -5.33 -3.68
N ASN A 252 -11.32 -4.01 -3.47
CA ASN A 252 -10.48 -2.97 -4.07
C ASN A 252 -10.58 -2.96 -5.61
N ASP A 253 -11.62 -3.55 -6.17
CA ASP A 253 -11.94 -3.43 -7.59
C ASP A 253 -12.84 -2.22 -7.82
N LEU A 254 -12.22 -1.14 -8.29
CA LEU A 254 -12.89 0.14 -8.51
C LEU A 254 -13.59 0.14 -9.88
N PRO A 255 -14.90 0.35 -9.95
CA PRO A 255 -15.65 0.42 -11.19
C PRO A 255 -15.44 1.77 -11.90
N LEU A 256 -14.18 2.17 -12.09
CA LEU A 256 -13.79 3.43 -12.70
C LEU A 256 -13.14 3.18 -14.07
N PHE A 257 -13.59 3.89 -15.08
CA PHE A 257 -12.91 3.87 -16.37
C PHE A 257 -11.52 4.50 -16.25
N ARG A 258 -10.49 3.75 -16.61
CA ARG A 258 -9.07 4.12 -16.45
C ARG A 258 -8.66 4.51 -15.03
N ARG A 259 -9.40 4.06 -14.03
CA ARG A 259 -9.19 4.43 -12.61
C ARG A 259 -9.30 5.92 -12.33
N VAL A 260 -10.01 6.69 -13.19
CA VAL A 260 -10.20 8.13 -13.09
C VAL A 260 -11.68 8.50 -13.17
N PHE A 261 -12.39 7.98 -14.18
CA PHE A 261 -13.72 8.44 -14.53
C PHE A 261 -14.81 7.55 -13.96
N HIS A 262 -15.76 8.16 -13.28
CA HIS A 262 -16.95 7.45 -12.83
C HIS A 262 -17.88 7.16 -14.04
N PRO A 263 -18.40 5.92 -14.21
CA PRO A 263 -19.13 5.54 -15.41
C PRO A 263 -20.47 6.26 -15.61
N ARG A 264 -21.07 6.79 -14.53
CA ARG A 264 -22.38 7.45 -14.56
C ARG A 264 -22.34 8.97 -14.32
N TRP A 265 -21.25 9.47 -13.67
CA TRP A 265 -21.16 10.86 -13.24
C TRP A 265 -19.97 11.54 -13.91
N PRO A 266 -20.20 12.46 -14.86
CA PRO A 266 -19.12 13.05 -15.66
C PRO A 266 -18.32 14.13 -14.90
N ASP A 267 -18.79 14.58 -13.76
CA ASP A 267 -18.27 15.67 -12.94
C ASP A 267 -17.64 15.20 -11.62
N VAL A 268 -17.35 13.90 -11.50
CA VAL A 268 -16.55 13.35 -10.40
C VAL A 268 -15.38 12.52 -10.94
N PHE A 269 -14.21 12.78 -10.43
CA PHE A 269 -12.95 12.21 -10.89
C PHE A 269 -12.16 11.66 -9.71
N PHE A 270 -11.33 10.63 -9.98
CA PHE A 270 -10.49 9.99 -8.99
C PHE A 270 -9.03 10.03 -9.44
N VAL A 271 -8.13 10.48 -8.57
CA VAL A 271 -6.69 10.59 -8.86
C VAL A 271 -5.88 9.83 -7.82
N GLY A 272 -4.82 9.16 -8.27
CA GLY A 272 -3.90 8.47 -7.37
C GLY A 272 -4.33 7.06 -6.94
N LEU A 273 -5.43 6.51 -7.49
CA LEU A 273 -5.94 5.16 -7.16
C LEU A 273 -5.39 4.05 -8.07
N LEU A 274 -4.35 4.33 -8.83
CA LEU A 274 -3.58 3.35 -9.58
C LEU A 274 -2.45 2.77 -8.72
N GLN A 275 -2.23 1.47 -8.79
CA GLN A 275 -1.04 0.81 -8.22
C GLN A 275 -0.08 0.41 -9.35
N PRO A 276 0.84 1.31 -9.76
CA PRO A 276 1.81 0.99 -10.80
C PRO A 276 2.91 0.06 -10.27
N LEU A 277 3.61 -0.60 -11.17
CA LEU A 277 4.84 -1.34 -10.84
C LEU A 277 6.03 -0.41 -10.49
N GLY A 278 5.89 0.88 -10.70
CA GLY A 278 6.87 1.94 -10.43
C GLY A 278 6.28 3.07 -9.59
N ALA A 279 6.86 4.28 -9.73
CA ALA A 279 6.43 5.46 -8.98
C ALA A 279 5.01 5.91 -9.35
N ILE A 280 4.20 6.26 -8.35
CA ILE A 280 2.81 6.74 -8.54
C ILE A 280 2.76 8.19 -9.05
N MET A 281 3.71 9.05 -8.65
CA MET A 281 3.65 10.48 -8.92
C MET A 281 3.55 10.86 -10.41
N PRO A 282 4.33 10.27 -11.33
CA PRO A 282 4.19 10.57 -12.76
C PRO A 282 2.83 10.16 -13.33
N LEU A 283 2.21 9.12 -12.79
CA LEU A 283 0.89 8.67 -13.21
C LEU A 283 -0.22 9.58 -12.67
N ALA A 284 -0.11 10.02 -11.41
CA ALA A 284 -1.06 10.99 -10.84
C ALA A 284 -0.98 12.33 -11.60
N GLU A 285 0.23 12.78 -11.96
CA GLU A 285 0.41 13.96 -12.81
C GLU A 285 -0.24 13.77 -14.20
N ALA A 286 -0.04 12.61 -14.83
CA ALA A 286 -0.67 12.30 -16.10
C ALA A 286 -2.20 12.27 -16.01
N GLN A 287 -2.76 11.74 -14.90
CA GLN A 287 -4.19 11.78 -14.61
C GLN A 287 -4.68 13.24 -14.48
N GLY A 288 -3.97 14.09 -13.74
CA GLY A 288 -4.27 15.51 -13.61
C GLY A 288 -4.28 16.22 -14.98
N ARG A 289 -3.27 15.98 -15.82
CA ARG A 289 -3.20 16.56 -17.18
C ARG A 289 -4.33 16.09 -18.11
N VAL A 290 -4.87 14.90 -17.93
CA VAL A 290 -6.05 14.43 -18.67
C VAL A 290 -7.26 15.23 -18.25
N LEU A 291 -7.42 15.54 -16.96
CA LEU A 291 -8.51 16.36 -16.44
C LEU A 291 -8.45 17.82 -16.94
N GLU A 292 -7.25 18.36 -17.19
CA GLU A 292 -7.08 19.71 -17.77
C GLU A 292 -7.45 19.79 -19.26
N ARG A 293 -7.24 18.70 -20.03
CA ARG A 293 -7.39 18.72 -21.49
C ARG A 293 -8.79 18.39 -21.99
N GLU A 294 -9.52 17.65 -21.20
CA GLU A 294 -10.92 17.42 -21.53
C GLU A 294 -11.66 18.70 -21.13
N ASP A 295 -12.44 19.28 -22.04
CA ASP A 295 -13.37 20.39 -21.78
C ASP A 295 -14.47 19.94 -20.79
N ILE A 296 -14.03 19.49 -19.61
CA ILE A 296 -14.82 18.91 -18.53
C ILE A 296 -15.80 19.95 -17.95
N TYR A 297 -15.59 21.22 -18.29
CA TYR A 297 -16.36 22.36 -17.83
C TYR A 297 -17.25 23.00 -18.93
N ARG A 298 -17.51 22.29 -20.04
CA ARG A 298 -18.45 22.76 -21.05
C ARG A 298 -19.77 22.01 -21.05
#